data_29c174c37e3525b3377c8f6ada405b78
#
_entry.id   29c174c37e3525b3377c8f6ada405b78
#
_cell.length_a   1.000
_cell.length_b   1.000
_cell.length_c   1.000
_cell.angle_alpha   90.00
_cell.angle_beta   90.00
_cell.angle_gamma   90.00
#
_symmetry.space_group_name_H-M   'P 1'
#
loop_
_entity.id
_entity.type
_entity.pdbx_description
1 polymer ?
#
loop_
_entity_poly.entity_id
_entity_poly.type
_entity_poly.pdbx_seq_one_letter_code
_entity_poly.pdbx_strand_id
1 'polypeptide(L)'
;MNKQLFISRLIREREKLELLVNRVGFTRQLTMPGVLGKWSVKDVIAHLLAHEQYLADRMEEILQGEVYLPCKTQTALDAFLDEFGYPDFGSPLLDDDTPNEWVVERYRNVSLEDVVTQEINVFASIVSSLEKMSEDLIQKHNIYERVAHGTYKHYNEHIRDIKRWFAVKAPNAKK
;
A
#
# COMPACT_ATOMS: atom_id res chain seq x y z
N MET A 1 14.01 15.86 -10.30
CA MET A 1 14.54 14.53 -9.84
C MET A 1 14.59 13.64 -11.06
N ASN A 2 15.64 12.86 -11.26
CA ASN A 2 15.74 11.95 -12.41
C ASN A 2 14.86 10.70 -12.16
N LYS A 3 14.09 10.26 -13.15
CA LYS A 3 13.17 9.12 -13.08
C LYS A 3 13.87 7.84 -12.62
N GLN A 4 15.01 7.53 -13.18
CA GLN A 4 15.77 6.31 -12.84
C GLN A 4 16.26 6.32 -11.39
N LEU A 5 16.72 7.47 -10.89
CA LEU A 5 17.09 7.62 -9.48
C LEU A 5 15.88 7.48 -8.55
N PHE A 6 14.72 7.96 -8.98
CA PHE A 6 13.49 7.80 -8.21
C PHE A 6 13.06 6.33 -8.14
N ILE A 7 13.02 5.63 -9.28
CA ILE A 7 12.70 4.20 -9.34
C ILE A 7 13.69 3.38 -8.49
N SER A 8 14.98 3.65 -8.61
CA SER A 8 16.00 2.97 -7.80
C SER A 8 15.80 3.20 -6.30
N ARG A 9 15.41 4.41 -5.89
CA ARG A 9 15.03 4.70 -4.50
C ARG A 9 13.81 3.93 -4.08
N LEU A 10 12.76 3.92 -4.90
CA LEU A 10 11.52 3.22 -4.64
C LEU A 10 11.75 1.73 -4.37
N ILE A 11 12.52 1.06 -5.23
CA ILE A 11 12.88 -0.36 -5.08
C ILE A 11 13.66 -0.59 -3.79
N ARG A 12 14.70 0.21 -3.52
CA ARG A 12 15.50 0.09 -2.31
C ARG A 12 14.70 0.28 -1.02
N GLU A 13 13.78 1.23 -1.01
CA GLU A 13 12.93 1.47 0.17
C GLU A 13 11.93 0.31 0.38
N ARG A 14 11.42 -0.29 -0.71
CA ARG A 14 10.59 -1.48 -0.64
C ARG A 14 11.34 -2.69 -0.08
N GLU A 15 12.59 -2.91 -0.50
CA GLU A 15 13.43 -3.98 0.03
C GLU A 15 13.52 -3.97 1.55
N LYS A 16 13.49 -2.80 2.19
CA LYS A 16 13.49 -2.70 3.65
C LYS A 16 12.24 -3.28 4.28
N LEU A 17 11.08 -3.08 3.66
CA LEU A 17 9.82 -3.70 4.10
C LEU A 17 9.87 -5.20 3.91
N GLU A 18 10.31 -5.67 2.74
CA GLU A 18 10.41 -7.10 2.41
C GLU A 18 11.34 -7.84 3.39
N LEU A 19 12.51 -7.27 3.68
CA LEU A 19 13.45 -7.85 4.64
C LEU A 19 12.82 -7.97 6.03
N LEU A 20 12.06 -6.98 6.47
CA LEU A 20 11.37 -7.03 7.76
C LEU A 20 10.25 -8.08 7.76
N VAL A 21 9.43 -8.11 6.72
CA VAL A 21 8.35 -9.09 6.56
C VAL A 21 8.91 -10.52 6.56
N ASN A 22 9.99 -10.76 5.80
CA ASN A 22 10.67 -12.05 5.78
C ASN A 22 11.20 -12.43 7.17
N ARG A 23 11.81 -11.49 7.90
CA ARG A 23 12.30 -11.73 9.26
C ARG A 23 11.18 -12.14 10.21
N VAL A 24 10.03 -11.48 10.15
CA VAL A 24 8.83 -11.86 10.92
C VAL A 24 8.30 -13.22 10.45
N GLY A 25 8.32 -13.48 9.13
CA GLY A 25 7.89 -14.72 8.51
C GLY A 25 8.67 -15.94 8.99
N PHE A 26 9.99 -15.82 9.19
CA PHE A 26 10.81 -16.89 9.76
C PHE A 26 10.37 -17.34 11.17
N THR A 27 9.73 -16.44 11.92
CA THR A 27 9.16 -16.74 13.24
C THR A 27 7.71 -17.22 13.19
N ARG A 28 7.13 -17.33 12.00
CA ARG A 28 5.72 -17.71 11.74
C ARG A 28 4.70 -16.78 12.42
N GLN A 29 5.00 -15.50 12.53
CA GLN A 29 4.18 -14.52 13.25
C GLN A 29 3.43 -13.53 12.33
N LEU A 30 3.46 -13.73 11.01
CA LEU A 30 2.84 -12.79 10.04
C LEU A 30 1.33 -12.61 10.22
N THR A 31 0.64 -13.63 10.77
CA THR A 31 -0.81 -13.60 11.02
C THR A 31 -1.16 -13.36 12.49
N MET A 32 -0.18 -13.14 13.36
CA MET A 32 -0.42 -12.85 14.76
C MET A 32 -0.84 -11.39 14.96
N PRO A 33 -1.94 -11.13 15.70
CA PRO A 33 -2.39 -9.76 15.98
C PRO A 33 -1.45 -9.05 16.97
N GLY A 34 -1.52 -7.72 16.96
CA GLY A 34 -0.85 -6.85 17.91
C GLY A 34 -0.10 -5.68 17.31
N VAL A 35 0.14 -5.67 15.99
CA VAL A 35 0.62 -4.48 15.30
C VAL A 35 -0.48 -3.41 15.41
N LEU A 36 -0.13 -2.20 15.83
CA LEU A 36 -1.10 -1.12 16.12
C LEU A 36 -2.24 -1.57 17.08
N GLY A 37 -1.94 -2.52 17.97
CA GLY A 37 -2.87 -3.03 18.97
C GLY A 37 -3.78 -4.17 18.49
N LYS A 38 -4.17 -4.21 17.22
CA LYS A 38 -5.16 -5.18 16.70
C LYS A 38 -4.77 -5.90 15.40
N TRP A 39 -3.95 -5.29 14.57
CA TRP A 39 -3.60 -5.83 13.25
C TRP A 39 -2.50 -6.87 13.33
N SER A 40 -2.47 -7.78 12.36
CA SER A 40 -1.32 -8.62 12.04
C SER A 40 -0.44 -7.94 10.97
N VAL A 41 0.76 -8.47 10.73
CA VAL A 41 1.58 -8.02 9.59
C VAL A 41 0.87 -8.29 8.27
N LYS A 42 0.11 -9.39 8.15
CA LYS A 42 -0.76 -9.65 6.99
C LYS A 42 -1.76 -8.51 6.78
N ASP A 43 -2.39 -8.01 7.84
CA ASP A 43 -3.36 -6.90 7.74
C ASP A 43 -2.68 -5.60 7.28
N VAL A 44 -1.46 -5.35 7.75
CA VAL A 44 -0.65 -4.22 7.26
C VAL A 44 -0.35 -4.37 5.77
N ILE A 45 0.03 -5.56 5.29
CA ILE A 45 0.29 -5.80 3.86
C ILE A 45 -0.99 -5.60 3.05
N ALA A 46 -2.15 -6.07 3.53
CA ALA A 46 -3.44 -5.86 2.88
C ALA A 46 -3.81 -4.37 2.80
N HIS A 47 -3.56 -3.63 3.87
CA HIS A 47 -3.75 -2.18 3.90
C HIS A 47 -2.85 -1.45 2.88
N LEU A 48 -1.57 -1.80 2.82
CA LEU A 48 -0.64 -1.26 1.82
C LEU A 48 -1.09 -1.61 0.40
N LEU A 49 -1.48 -2.87 0.16
CA LEU A 49 -1.99 -3.34 -1.12
C LEU A 49 -3.15 -2.49 -1.63
N ALA A 50 -4.15 -2.19 -0.79
CA ALA A 50 -5.30 -1.40 -1.20
C ALA A 50 -4.92 0.04 -1.60
N HIS A 51 -4.01 0.68 -0.86
CA HIS A 51 -3.50 2.01 -1.18
C HIS A 51 -2.64 2.02 -2.45
N GLU A 52 -1.82 0.99 -2.65
CA GLU A 52 -1.02 0.84 -3.85
C GLU A 52 -1.88 0.54 -5.08
N GLN A 53 -2.93 -0.28 -4.95
CA GLN A 53 -3.87 -0.55 -6.04
C GLN A 53 -4.57 0.75 -6.47
N TYR A 54 -5.08 1.52 -5.50
CA TYR A 54 -5.63 2.85 -5.77
C TYR A 54 -4.65 3.74 -6.53
N LEU A 55 -3.39 3.79 -6.10
CA LEU A 55 -2.35 4.57 -6.77
C LEU A 55 -2.06 4.07 -8.19
N ALA A 56 -1.91 2.75 -8.37
CA ALA A 56 -1.63 2.13 -9.67
C ALA A 56 -2.74 2.44 -10.68
N ASP A 57 -4.00 2.32 -10.28
CA ASP A 57 -5.15 2.60 -11.15
C ASP A 57 -5.22 4.09 -11.53
N ARG A 58 -4.97 4.99 -10.58
CA ARG A 58 -4.88 6.44 -10.88
C ARG A 58 -3.74 6.78 -11.83
N MET A 59 -2.61 6.07 -11.76
CA MET A 59 -1.50 6.26 -12.69
C MET A 59 -1.84 5.74 -14.09
N GLU A 60 -2.52 4.61 -14.19
CA GLU A 60 -2.97 4.05 -15.48
C GLU A 60 -4.00 4.97 -16.16
N GLU A 61 -4.96 5.51 -15.42
CA GLU A 61 -5.92 6.52 -15.93
C GLU A 61 -5.20 7.75 -16.50
N ILE A 62 -4.18 8.25 -15.81
CA ILE A 62 -3.37 9.37 -16.29
C ILE A 62 -2.65 9.03 -17.60
N LEU A 63 -2.12 7.80 -17.74
CA LEU A 63 -1.52 7.32 -18.97
C LEU A 63 -2.51 7.23 -20.12
N GLN A 64 -3.77 6.91 -19.84
CA GLN A 64 -4.86 6.83 -20.81
C GLN A 64 -5.48 8.20 -21.11
N GLY A 65 -5.05 9.25 -20.42
CA GLY A 65 -5.58 10.62 -20.57
C GLY A 65 -6.92 10.84 -19.88
N GLU A 66 -7.30 9.95 -18.97
CA GLU A 66 -8.51 10.07 -18.17
C GLU A 66 -8.32 11.05 -17.00
N VAL A 67 -9.43 11.61 -16.53
CA VAL A 67 -9.45 12.53 -15.38
C VAL A 67 -10.19 11.85 -14.24
N TYR A 68 -9.45 11.50 -13.19
CA TYR A 68 -10.04 11.04 -11.96
C TYR A 68 -10.65 12.21 -11.17
N LEU A 69 -11.91 12.03 -10.73
CA LEU A 69 -12.62 12.93 -9.85
C LEU A 69 -13.00 12.19 -8.56
N PRO A 70 -12.58 12.69 -7.39
CA PRO A 70 -12.95 12.09 -6.10
C PRO A 70 -14.47 12.04 -5.91
N CYS A 71 -14.95 10.95 -5.33
CA CYS A 71 -16.36 10.79 -4.97
C CYS A 71 -16.78 11.84 -3.94
N LYS A 72 -17.93 12.47 -4.17
CA LYS A 72 -18.48 13.54 -3.32
C LYS A 72 -19.83 13.19 -2.70
N THR A 73 -20.31 11.99 -2.92
CA THR A 73 -21.58 11.48 -2.35
C THR A 73 -21.40 10.06 -1.88
N GLN A 74 -22.21 9.62 -0.91
CA GLN A 74 -22.19 8.23 -0.44
C GLN A 74 -22.49 7.25 -1.57
N THR A 75 -23.48 7.54 -2.41
CA THR A 75 -23.82 6.69 -3.56
C THR A 75 -22.63 6.50 -4.51
N ALA A 76 -21.86 7.55 -4.76
CA ALA A 76 -20.66 7.47 -5.59
C ALA A 76 -19.55 6.63 -4.93
N LEU A 77 -19.38 6.76 -3.60
CA LEU A 77 -18.43 5.94 -2.84
C LEU A 77 -18.80 4.46 -2.89
N ASP A 78 -20.08 4.13 -2.72
CA ASP A 78 -20.56 2.75 -2.76
C ASP A 78 -20.36 2.15 -4.16
N ALA A 79 -20.69 2.90 -5.22
CA ALA A 79 -20.46 2.47 -6.60
C ALA A 79 -18.96 2.28 -6.91
N PHE A 80 -18.11 3.19 -6.43
CA PHE A 80 -16.66 3.09 -6.59
C PHE A 80 -16.11 1.83 -5.90
N LEU A 81 -16.56 1.56 -4.69
CA LEU A 81 -16.16 0.40 -3.93
C LEU A 81 -16.57 -0.91 -4.61
N ASP A 82 -17.78 -0.96 -5.18
CA ASP A 82 -18.29 -2.11 -5.94
C ASP A 82 -17.50 -2.33 -7.24
N GLU A 83 -17.11 -1.26 -7.93
CA GLU A 83 -16.37 -1.32 -9.19
C GLU A 83 -14.91 -1.71 -8.99
N PHE A 84 -14.21 -1.05 -8.06
CA PHE A 84 -12.77 -1.20 -7.89
C PHE A 84 -12.37 -2.21 -6.79
N GLY A 85 -13.24 -2.52 -5.85
CA GLY A 85 -12.95 -3.44 -4.74
C GLY A 85 -12.04 -2.87 -3.65
N TYR A 86 -11.86 -1.55 -3.60
CA TYR A 86 -11.19 -0.79 -2.56
C TYR A 86 -11.83 0.61 -2.40
N PRO A 87 -11.66 1.28 -1.24
CA PRO A 87 -12.23 2.60 -1.01
C PRO A 87 -11.61 3.69 -1.90
N ASP A 88 -12.39 4.73 -2.23
CA ASP A 88 -11.87 5.93 -2.87
C ASP A 88 -11.08 6.77 -1.85
N PHE A 89 -9.81 6.44 -1.65
CA PHE A 89 -8.92 7.13 -0.70
C PHE A 89 -8.69 8.62 -1.02
N GLY A 90 -9.10 9.09 -2.19
CA GLY A 90 -9.06 10.51 -2.57
C GLY A 90 -10.33 11.27 -2.20
N SER A 91 -11.38 10.60 -1.75
CA SER A 91 -12.64 11.24 -1.39
C SER A 91 -12.54 12.06 -0.10
N PRO A 92 -13.02 13.31 -0.10
CA PRO A 92 -13.07 14.13 1.11
C PRO A 92 -14.13 13.67 2.13
N LEU A 93 -14.95 12.69 1.79
CA LEU A 93 -16.00 12.14 2.67
C LEU A 93 -15.50 11.02 3.57
N LEU A 94 -14.34 10.42 3.27
CA LEU A 94 -13.77 9.34 4.08
C LEU A 94 -12.99 9.93 5.27
N ASP A 95 -13.20 9.31 6.44
CA ASP A 95 -12.29 9.46 7.57
C ASP A 95 -11.03 8.58 7.39
N ASP A 96 -10.08 8.66 8.31
CA ASP A 96 -8.85 7.88 8.22
C ASP A 96 -9.01 6.41 8.65
N ASP A 97 -10.00 6.10 9.48
CA ASP A 97 -10.15 4.78 10.11
C ASP A 97 -11.08 3.83 9.34
N THR A 98 -12.26 4.30 8.95
CA THR A 98 -13.29 3.46 8.30
C THR A 98 -12.81 2.74 7.05
N PRO A 99 -12.11 3.39 6.09
CA PRO A 99 -11.61 2.71 4.90
C PRO A 99 -10.54 1.66 5.24
N ASN A 100 -9.72 1.90 6.25
CA ASN A 100 -8.70 0.96 6.68
C ASN A 100 -9.29 -0.29 7.33
N GLU A 101 -10.32 -0.13 8.16
CA GLU A 101 -11.05 -1.25 8.76
C GLU A 101 -11.77 -2.07 7.70
N TRP A 102 -12.37 -1.42 6.71
CA TRP A 102 -13.00 -2.11 5.58
C TRP A 102 -12.00 -2.97 4.81
N VAL A 103 -10.81 -2.45 4.53
CA VAL A 103 -9.75 -3.21 3.83
C VAL A 103 -9.34 -4.44 4.63
N VAL A 104 -9.08 -4.30 5.93
CA VAL A 104 -8.67 -5.43 6.78
C VAL A 104 -9.78 -6.49 6.82
N GLU A 105 -11.05 -6.09 6.94
CA GLU A 105 -12.18 -7.01 6.89
C GLU A 105 -12.29 -7.74 5.53
N ARG A 106 -12.14 -7.01 4.44
CA ARG A 106 -12.17 -7.54 3.06
C ARG A 106 -11.14 -8.64 2.85
N TYR A 107 -9.93 -8.46 3.38
CA TYR A 107 -8.82 -9.40 3.21
C TYR A 107 -8.72 -10.44 4.33
N ARG A 108 -9.63 -10.44 5.31
CA ARG A 108 -9.60 -11.35 6.46
C ARG A 108 -9.46 -12.82 6.06
N ASN A 109 -10.25 -13.26 5.08
CA ASN A 109 -10.31 -14.64 4.61
C ASN A 109 -9.46 -14.90 3.35
N VAL A 110 -8.72 -13.91 2.88
CA VAL A 110 -7.73 -14.08 1.80
C VAL A 110 -6.46 -14.66 2.41
N SER A 111 -5.84 -15.62 1.73
CA SER A 111 -4.61 -16.24 2.23
C SER A 111 -3.46 -15.22 2.31
N LEU A 112 -2.51 -15.43 3.20
CA LEU A 112 -1.30 -14.61 3.28
C LEU A 112 -0.54 -14.61 1.93
N GLU A 113 -0.43 -15.78 1.30
CA GLU A 113 0.24 -15.94 0.01
C GLU A 113 -0.43 -15.10 -1.08
N ASP A 114 -1.77 -15.12 -1.15
CA ASP A 114 -2.53 -14.34 -2.12
C ASP A 114 -2.39 -12.83 -1.88
N VAL A 115 -2.43 -12.39 -0.62
CA VAL A 115 -2.23 -10.97 -0.28
C VAL A 115 -0.84 -10.50 -0.70
N VAL A 116 0.20 -11.27 -0.38
CA VAL A 116 1.59 -10.94 -0.75
C VAL A 116 1.77 -10.95 -2.26
N THR A 117 1.22 -11.94 -2.96
CA THR A 117 1.31 -12.03 -4.42
C THR A 117 0.64 -10.84 -5.09
N GLN A 118 -0.56 -10.46 -4.65
CA GLN A 118 -1.27 -9.29 -5.19
C GLN A 118 -0.46 -8.01 -4.97
N GLU A 119 0.09 -7.81 -3.78
CA GLU A 119 0.87 -6.62 -3.46
C GLU A 119 2.14 -6.52 -4.32
N ILE A 120 2.87 -7.61 -4.52
CA ILE A 120 4.03 -7.66 -5.42
C ILE A 120 3.66 -7.25 -6.84
N ASN A 121 2.54 -7.76 -7.36
CA ASN A 121 2.07 -7.45 -8.71
C ASN A 121 1.67 -5.98 -8.86
N VAL A 122 1.00 -5.42 -7.86
CA VAL A 122 0.59 -4.00 -7.85
C VAL A 122 1.81 -3.08 -7.80
N PHE A 123 2.78 -3.39 -6.95
CA PHE A 123 4.04 -2.63 -6.91
C PHE A 123 4.77 -2.65 -8.26
N ALA A 124 4.83 -3.81 -8.92
CA ALA A 124 5.41 -3.93 -10.26
C ALA A 124 4.64 -3.07 -11.29
N SER A 125 3.30 -2.97 -11.18
CA SER A 125 2.48 -2.10 -12.02
C SER A 125 2.79 -0.62 -11.80
N ILE A 126 3.01 -0.17 -10.57
CA ILE A 126 3.43 1.20 -10.25
C ILE A 126 4.77 1.53 -10.93
N VAL A 127 5.75 0.63 -10.82
CA VAL A 127 7.06 0.81 -11.46
C VAL A 127 6.92 0.88 -12.98
N SER A 128 6.16 -0.05 -13.58
CA SER A 128 5.90 -0.08 -15.02
C SER A 128 5.22 1.21 -15.52
N SER A 129 4.23 1.71 -14.79
CA SER A 129 3.57 2.97 -15.13
C SER A 129 4.51 4.16 -15.04
N LEU A 130 5.39 4.23 -14.03
CA LEU A 130 6.45 5.25 -13.94
C LEU A 130 7.38 5.22 -15.16
N GLU A 131 7.80 4.04 -15.59
CA GLU A 131 8.68 3.88 -16.75
C GLU A 131 8.02 4.41 -18.03
N LYS A 132 6.73 4.19 -18.22
CA LYS A 132 5.96 4.62 -19.39
C LYS A 132 5.64 6.12 -19.39
N MET A 133 5.53 6.76 -18.24
CA MET A 133 5.17 8.18 -18.13
C MET A 133 6.26 9.08 -18.69
N SER A 134 5.88 10.10 -19.46
CA SER A 134 6.78 11.20 -19.83
C SER A 134 7.09 12.09 -18.62
N GLU A 135 8.21 12.83 -18.67
CA GLU A 135 8.55 13.80 -17.60
C GLU A 135 7.46 14.90 -17.47
N ASP A 136 6.81 15.27 -18.58
CA ASP A 136 5.73 16.27 -18.57
C ASP A 136 4.52 15.75 -17.80
N LEU A 137 4.10 14.48 -18.00
CA LEU A 137 3.02 13.86 -17.22
C LEU A 137 3.39 13.75 -15.74
N ILE A 138 4.61 13.35 -15.45
CA ILE A 138 5.11 13.23 -14.07
C ILE A 138 5.02 14.58 -13.35
N GLN A 139 5.47 15.67 -14.01
CA GLN A 139 5.42 17.01 -13.43
C GLN A 139 4.00 17.52 -13.32
N LYS A 140 3.21 17.42 -14.40
CA LYS A 140 1.81 17.88 -14.44
C LYS A 140 0.94 17.30 -13.34
N HIS A 141 1.13 16.03 -13.03
CA HIS A 141 0.32 15.29 -12.08
C HIS A 141 1.02 15.06 -10.72
N ASN A 142 2.19 15.68 -10.51
CA ASN A 142 2.99 15.54 -9.28
C ASN A 142 3.24 14.06 -8.88
N ILE A 143 3.54 13.21 -9.87
CA ILE A 143 3.59 11.76 -9.72
C ILE A 143 4.62 11.32 -8.69
N TYR A 144 5.83 11.91 -8.68
CA TYR A 144 6.87 11.50 -7.72
C TYR A 144 6.39 11.66 -6.26
N GLU A 145 5.69 12.74 -5.94
CA GLU A 145 5.19 12.94 -4.58
C GLU A 145 4.04 11.98 -4.25
N ARG A 146 3.12 11.76 -5.18
CA ARG A 146 2.00 10.80 -5.01
C ARG A 146 2.51 9.38 -4.82
N VAL A 147 3.47 8.93 -5.64
CA VAL A 147 4.09 7.61 -5.51
C VAL A 147 4.87 7.51 -4.21
N ALA A 148 5.63 8.53 -3.84
CA ALA A 148 6.36 8.53 -2.57
C ALA A 148 5.43 8.37 -1.36
N HIS A 149 4.29 9.09 -1.35
CA HIS A 149 3.30 8.98 -0.28
C HIS A 149 2.60 7.63 -0.24
N GLY A 150 2.16 7.12 -1.39
CA GLY A 150 1.44 5.84 -1.49
C GLY A 150 2.34 4.61 -1.32
N THR A 151 3.68 4.78 -1.29
CA THR A 151 4.64 3.68 -1.19
C THR A 151 5.62 3.89 -0.03
N TYR A 152 6.86 4.30 -0.30
CA TYR A 152 7.94 4.21 0.69
C TYR A 152 7.76 5.11 1.93
N LYS A 153 7.08 6.25 1.84
CA LYS A 153 6.74 7.05 3.03
C LYS A 153 5.76 6.27 3.90
N HIS A 154 4.74 5.66 3.30
CA HIS A 154 3.77 4.79 3.96
C HIS A 154 4.43 3.52 4.53
N TYR A 155 5.30 2.86 3.77
CA TYR A 155 6.09 1.72 4.29
C TYR A 155 6.88 2.09 5.54
N ASN A 156 7.53 3.25 5.56
CA ASN A 156 8.35 3.68 6.69
C ASN A 156 7.53 3.87 7.97
N GLU A 157 6.26 4.26 7.87
CA GLU A 157 5.34 4.33 9.01
C GLU A 157 5.09 2.94 9.57
N HIS A 158 4.65 2.01 8.73
CA HIS A 158 4.36 0.64 9.16
C HIS A 158 5.58 -0.19 9.53
N ILE A 159 6.74 0.05 8.91
CA ILE A 159 8.01 -0.57 9.34
C ILE A 159 8.28 -0.23 10.81
N ARG A 160 8.03 1.02 11.26
CA ARG A 160 8.20 1.41 12.66
C ARG A 160 7.23 0.68 13.58
N ASP A 161 5.98 0.53 13.15
CA ASP A 161 4.94 -0.16 13.92
C ASP A 161 5.24 -1.66 14.07
N ILE A 162 5.60 -2.31 12.96
CA ILE A 162 5.98 -3.73 12.94
C ILE A 162 7.22 -3.97 13.80
N LYS A 163 8.26 -3.12 13.69
CA LYS A 163 9.49 -3.24 14.50
C LYS A 163 9.19 -3.09 15.99
N ARG A 164 8.35 -2.14 16.37
CA ARG A 164 7.94 -1.92 17.77
C ARG A 164 7.24 -3.14 18.34
N TRP A 165 6.26 -3.68 17.60
CA TRP A 165 5.54 -4.89 17.99
C TRP A 165 6.46 -6.11 18.06
N PHE A 166 7.30 -6.32 17.05
CA PHE A 166 8.20 -7.47 16.97
C PHE A 166 9.27 -7.47 18.05
N ALA A 167 9.79 -6.30 18.44
CA ALA A 167 10.76 -6.18 19.53
C ALA A 167 10.18 -6.62 20.88
N VAL A 168 8.90 -6.40 21.13
CA VAL A 168 8.22 -6.84 22.35
C VAL A 168 8.00 -8.36 22.35
N LYS A 169 7.78 -8.97 21.17
CA LYS A 169 7.55 -10.42 21.02
C LYS A 169 8.84 -11.25 20.96
N ALA A 170 9.97 -10.65 20.57
CA ALA A 170 11.26 -11.31 20.39
C ALA A 170 12.13 -11.52 21.66
N PRO A 171 11.86 -10.94 22.85
CA PRO A 171 12.74 -11.16 24.03
C PRO A 171 12.86 -12.61 24.47
N ASN A 172 11.96 -13.50 24.05
CA ASN A 172 11.95 -14.92 24.43
C ASN A 172 12.71 -15.84 23.46
N ALA A 173 13.37 -15.34 22.43
CA ALA A 173 14.16 -16.15 21.50
C ALA A 173 15.64 -16.30 21.92
N LYS A 174 15.99 -15.80 23.11
CA LYS A 174 17.31 -16.02 23.75
C LYS A 174 17.14 -16.82 25.03
N LYS A 175 16.90 -18.12 24.90
CA LYS A 175 17.26 -19.12 25.88
C LYS A 175 17.55 -20.42 25.17
#